data_1270000208350a8e7e401a9adaeae746
#
_entry.id   1270000208350a8e7e401a9adaeae746
#
_cell.length_a   1.000
_cell.length_b   1.000
_cell.length_c   1.000
_cell.angle_alpha   90.00
_cell.angle_beta   90.00
_cell.angle_gamma   90.00
#
_symmetry.space_group_name_H-M   'P 1'
#
loop_
_entity.id
_entity.type
_entity.pdbx_description
1 polymer ?
#
loop_
_entity_poly.entity_id
_entity_poly.type
_entity_poly.pdbx_seq_one_letter_code
_entity_poly.pdbx_strand_id
1 'polypeptide(L)'
;SDVYKRQRLTINYKDLKVEKVSNLLIESAAKLPLDPQRIRQQLGKLGNTVFKANDITIDFPDNGFFSIKEINEMRRQAIDELSNMIVKVKKVKKPMIKTKHNHINKQIKGIVVKIYNLAQLKALLTEEVDAYYFPINEELDEAISLAHSVNKEIIPFTSFLNNQDILIKFKNSVSYNKINSILVGDYGALQIFKDKKCILDSTFNLYNSYALNYFNNHDA
;
A
#
# COMPACT_ATOMS: atom_id res chain seq x y z
N SER A 1 38.76 21.37 31.75
CA SER A 1 39.54 20.96 30.58
C SER A 1 38.76 19.99 29.70
N ASP A 2 37.90 20.52 28.83
CA ASP A 2 37.00 19.70 27.99
C ASP A 2 37.57 19.44 26.58
N VAL A 3 38.78 19.88 26.35
CA VAL A 3 39.46 19.89 25.02
C VAL A 3 39.88 18.47 24.54
N TYR A 4 39.89 17.47 25.41
CA TYR A 4 40.30 16.10 25.03
C TYR A 4 39.17 15.08 25.12
N LYS A 5 37.92 15.53 25.02
CA LYS A 5 36.77 14.61 25.00
C LYS A 5 36.39 14.22 23.57
N ARG A 6 35.91 12.98 23.43
CA ARG A 6 35.30 12.55 22.17
C ARG A 6 33.96 13.24 21.97
N GLN A 7 33.68 13.65 20.75
CA GLN A 7 32.40 14.24 20.41
C GLN A 7 31.31 13.17 20.31
N ARG A 8 30.11 13.56 20.72
CA ARG A 8 28.92 12.74 20.64
C ARG A 8 27.87 13.46 19.82
N LEU A 9 27.32 12.77 18.81
CA LEU A 9 26.15 13.20 18.07
C LEU A 9 24.96 12.33 18.46
N THR A 10 23.89 12.95 18.93
CA THR A 10 22.64 12.27 19.26
C THR A 10 21.54 12.76 18.30
N ILE A 11 20.81 11.84 17.71
CA ILE A 11 19.62 12.11 16.92
C ILE A 11 18.42 11.45 17.57
N ASN A 12 17.37 12.23 17.83
CA ASN A 12 16.11 11.73 18.34
C ASN A 12 15.03 11.88 17.25
N TYR A 13 14.27 10.81 17.01
CA TYR A 13 13.14 10.80 16.10
C TYR A 13 12.02 9.93 16.68
N LYS A 14 10.92 10.55 17.11
CA LYS A 14 9.86 9.87 17.89
C LYS A 14 10.47 9.13 19.08
N ASP A 15 10.26 7.82 19.18
CA ASP A 15 10.78 6.96 20.26
C ASP A 15 12.17 6.37 19.92
N LEU A 16 12.76 6.74 18.79
CA LEU A 16 14.05 6.24 18.34
C LEU A 16 15.16 7.22 18.72
N LYS A 17 16.27 6.68 19.21
CA LYS A 17 17.48 7.43 19.55
C LYS A 17 18.69 6.76 18.92
N VAL A 18 19.50 7.55 18.21
CA VAL A 18 20.78 7.13 17.64
C VAL A 18 21.89 7.98 18.23
N GLU A 19 22.95 7.35 18.66
CA GLU A 19 24.17 8.01 19.17
C GLU A 19 25.39 7.58 18.37
N LYS A 20 26.19 8.55 17.97
CA LYS A 20 27.53 8.35 17.38
C LYS A 20 28.57 9.07 18.22
N VAL A 21 29.65 8.37 18.49
CA VAL A 21 30.81 8.94 19.19
C VAL A 21 31.97 8.99 18.20
N SER A 22 32.64 10.13 18.12
CA SER A 22 33.77 10.30 17.23
C SER A 22 34.97 9.41 17.63
N ASN A 23 35.74 9.01 16.65
CA ASN A 23 37.04 8.36 16.88
C ASN A 23 38.12 9.37 17.23
N LEU A 24 37.91 10.64 16.88
CA LEU A 24 38.82 11.72 17.12
C LEU A 24 38.46 12.49 18.41
N LEU A 25 39.46 13.00 19.06
CA LEU A 25 39.32 13.92 20.19
C LEU A 25 39.18 15.36 19.68
N ILE A 26 38.54 16.21 20.49
CA ILE A 26 38.63 17.66 20.27
C ILE A 26 40.05 18.10 20.56
N GLU A 27 40.60 18.90 19.68
CA GLU A 27 41.89 19.53 19.84
C GLU A 27 41.73 21.01 20.25
N SER A 28 42.73 21.56 20.91
CA SER A 28 42.77 23.04 21.09
C SER A 28 43.04 23.70 19.77
N ALA A 29 42.25 24.72 19.43
CA ALA A 29 42.39 25.43 18.17
C ALA A 29 43.75 26.16 18.11
N ALA A 30 44.62 25.78 17.17
CA ALA A 30 45.91 26.42 16.96
C ALA A 30 45.80 27.84 16.33
N LYS A 31 44.75 28.12 15.54
CA LYS A 31 44.54 29.40 14.85
C LYS A 31 43.13 29.94 14.98
N LEU A 32 42.11 29.14 14.74
CA LEU A 32 40.70 29.55 14.77
C LEU A 32 39.81 28.46 15.39
N PRO A 33 39.05 28.72 16.46
CA PRO A 33 38.06 27.80 16.99
C PRO A 33 36.98 27.50 15.96
N LEU A 34 36.35 26.30 16.10
CA LEU A 34 35.23 25.95 15.23
C LEU A 34 33.97 26.66 15.72
N ASP A 35 33.39 27.49 14.85
CA ASP A 35 32.16 28.22 15.13
C ASP A 35 30.96 27.25 15.29
N PRO A 36 30.20 27.31 16.40
CA PRO A 36 28.97 26.53 16.59
C PRO A 36 27.94 26.71 15.47
N GLN A 37 27.85 27.89 14.87
CA GLN A 37 26.95 28.11 13.72
C GLN A 37 27.36 27.28 12.52
N ARG A 38 28.67 27.15 12.28
CA ARG A 38 29.20 26.29 11.22
C ARG A 38 28.91 24.80 11.46
N ILE A 39 28.97 24.35 12.71
CA ILE A 39 28.58 22.99 13.11
C ILE A 39 27.09 22.81 12.81
N ARG A 40 26.24 23.75 13.22
CA ARG A 40 24.79 23.72 12.97
C ARG A 40 24.46 23.60 11.49
N GLN A 41 25.13 24.40 10.65
CA GLN A 41 24.95 24.34 9.21
C GLN A 41 25.34 22.99 8.61
N GLN A 42 26.43 22.39 9.08
CA GLN A 42 26.85 21.07 8.58
C GLN A 42 25.91 19.96 9.02
N LEU A 43 25.46 19.97 10.27
CA LEU A 43 24.49 18.99 10.79
C LEU A 43 23.11 19.12 10.11
N GLY A 44 22.71 20.34 9.73
CA GLY A 44 21.46 20.60 9.01
C GLY A 44 21.44 20.17 7.54
N LYS A 45 22.57 19.75 6.95
CA LYS A 45 22.66 19.32 5.55
C LYS A 45 22.07 17.91 5.35
N LEU A 46 20.74 17.81 5.32
CA LEU A 46 19.98 16.58 5.17
C LEU A 46 19.30 16.45 3.80
N GLY A 47 19.67 17.28 2.82
CA GLY A 47 18.97 17.43 1.53
C GLY A 47 18.85 16.16 0.66
N ASN A 48 19.71 15.15 0.88
CA ASN A 48 19.64 13.87 0.17
C ASN A 48 18.88 12.80 0.98
N THR A 49 18.12 13.21 2.00
CA THR A 49 17.40 12.30 2.89
C THR A 49 15.93 12.73 3.01
N VAL A 50 15.08 11.87 3.55
CA VAL A 50 13.68 12.18 3.86
C VAL A 50 13.51 12.97 5.18
N PHE A 51 14.62 13.25 5.87
CA PHE A 51 14.61 13.92 7.18
C PHE A 51 14.79 15.41 7.06
N LYS A 52 14.21 16.12 8.03
CA LYS A 52 14.45 17.54 8.29
C LYS A 52 14.78 17.73 9.77
N ALA A 53 15.83 18.46 10.07
CA ALA A 53 16.14 18.84 11.45
C ALA A 53 15.19 19.95 11.90
N ASN A 54 14.48 19.75 13.01
CA ASN A 54 13.61 20.74 13.61
C ASN A 54 14.41 21.63 14.57
N ASP A 55 15.26 21.01 15.38
CA ASP A 55 16.12 21.67 16.34
C ASP A 55 17.50 21.02 16.39
N ILE A 56 18.55 21.84 16.56
CA ILE A 56 19.92 21.39 16.68
C ILE A 56 20.54 22.14 17.88
N THR A 57 20.77 21.44 18.97
CA THR A 57 21.48 21.96 20.13
C THR A 57 22.95 21.57 20.03
N ILE A 58 23.84 22.52 20.28
CA ILE A 58 25.29 22.34 20.20
C ILE A 58 25.90 22.71 21.54
N ASP A 59 26.59 21.73 22.12
CA ASP A 59 27.47 21.91 23.28
C ASP A 59 28.90 21.61 22.83
N PHE A 60 29.69 22.66 22.64
CA PHE A 60 31.03 22.59 22.08
C PHE A 60 31.93 23.61 22.76
N PRO A 61 33.19 23.25 23.15
CA PRO A 61 34.10 24.16 23.84
C PRO A 61 34.47 25.39 22.98
N ASP A 62 34.49 26.55 23.57
CA ASP A 62 34.80 27.85 22.88
C ASP A 62 36.13 27.86 22.16
N ASN A 63 37.14 27.16 22.70
CA ASN A 63 38.47 27.02 22.11
C ASN A 63 38.69 25.68 21.38
N GLY A 64 37.60 24.96 21.09
CA GLY A 64 37.69 23.66 20.46
C GLY A 64 37.90 23.74 18.95
N PHE A 65 38.64 22.77 18.45
CA PHE A 65 38.73 22.46 17.03
C PHE A 65 38.31 21.02 16.78
N PHE A 66 37.47 20.82 15.78
CA PHE A 66 37.05 19.51 15.36
C PHE A 66 36.83 19.47 13.83
N SER A 67 37.20 18.38 13.19
CA SER A 67 37.14 18.27 11.74
C SER A 67 35.71 18.30 11.22
N ILE A 68 35.43 19.20 10.28
CA ILE A 68 34.17 19.27 9.53
C ILE A 68 33.90 17.93 8.79
N LYS A 69 34.95 17.27 8.31
CA LYS A 69 34.82 15.96 7.66
C LYS A 69 34.26 14.92 8.63
N GLU A 70 34.76 14.92 9.87
CA GLU A 70 34.28 14.00 10.90
C GLU A 70 32.82 14.26 11.30
N ILE A 71 32.46 15.56 11.47
CA ILE A 71 31.07 15.95 11.74
C ILE A 71 30.13 15.42 10.65
N ASN A 72 30.51 15.57 9.40
CA ASN A 72 29.73 15.12 8.27
C ASN A 72 29.63 13.58 8.19
N GLU A 73 30.69 12.90 8.57
CA GLU A 73 30.72 11.42 8.63
C GLU A 73 29.82 10.90 9.75
N MET A 74 29.93 11.46 10.96
CA MET A 74 29.06 11.12 12.09
C MET A 74 27.57 11.35 11.74
N ARG A 75 27.26 12.48 11.09
CA ARG A 75 25.90 12.78 10.62
C ARG A 75 25.39 11.71 9.67
N ARG A 76 26.17 11.34 8.63
CA ARG A 76 25.79 10.33 7.65
C ARG A 76 25.52 9.00 8.32
N GLN A 77 26.46 8.53 9.14
CA GLN A 77 26.32 7.26 9.86
C GLN A 77 25.10 7.24 10.79
N ALA A 78 24.83 8.36 11.49
CA ALA A 78 23.68 8.45 12.37
C ALA A 78 22.34 8.44 11.60
N ILE A 79 22.27 9.11 10.47
CA ILE A 79 21.07 9.13 9.61
C ILE A 79 20.84 7.75 8.95
N ASP A 80 21.91 7.08 8.49
CA ASP A 80 21.81 5.73 7.91
C ASP A 80 21.32 4.73 8.96
N GLU A 81 21.84 4.81 10.19
CA GLU A 81 21.38 3.95 11.27
C GLU A 81 19.92 4.23 11.63
N LEU A 82 19.51 5.50 11.74
CA LEU A 82 18.12 5.88 11.98
C LEU A 82 17.21 5.34 10.87
N SER A 83 17.61 5.50 9.61
CA SER A 83 16.86 4.98 8.46
C SER A 83 16.67 3.47 8.57
N ASN A 84 17.74 2.74 8.90
CA ASN A 84 17.68 1.29 9.08
C ASN A 84 16.79 0.87 10.26
N MET A 85 16.77 1.64 11.35
CA MET A 85 15.88 1.39 12.48
C MET A 85 14.41 1.58 12.11
N ILE A 86 14.10 2.61 11.31
CA ILE A 86 12.74 2.91 10.85
C ILE A 86 12.24 1.81 9.91
N VAL A 87 13.09 1.38 8.96
CA VAL A 87 12.73 0.38 7.94
C VAL A 87 12.78 -1.05 8.49
N LYS A 88 13.36 -1.25 9.66
CA LYS A 88 13.49 -2.58 10.26
C LYS A 88 12.12 -3.18 10.56
N VAL A 89 11.63 -3.99 9.63
CA VAL A 89 10.40 -4.76 9.80
C VAL A 89 10.59 -5.73 10.97
N LYS A 90 9.81 -5.60 12.03
CA LYS A 90 9.74 -6.62 13.07
C LYS A 90 9.30 -7.92 12.40
N LYS A 91 10.19 -8.91 12.32
CA LYS A 91 9.81 -10.26 11.91
C LYS A 91 8.83 -10.80 12.94
N VAL A 92 7.55 -10.62 12.68
CA VAL A 92 6.51 -11.28 13.47
C VAL A 92 6.67 -12.78 13.18
N LYS A 93 6.91 -13.58 14.22
CA LYS A 93 6.81 -15.05 14.08
C LYS A 93 5.39 -15.33 13.63
N LYS A 94 5.22 -15.66 12.35
CA LYS A 94 3.92 -16.03 11.81
C LYS A 94 3.45 -17.27 12.59
N PRO A 95 2.32 -17.22 13.29
CA PRO A 95 1.78 -18.43 13.86
C PRO A 95 1.57 -19.44 12.73
N MET A 96 1.95 -20.69 12.96
CA MET A 96 1.70 -21.75 12.00
C MET A 96 0.19 -21.98 11.99
N ILE A 97 -0.50 -21.36 11.03
CA ILE A 97 -1.95 -21.49 10.89
C ILE A 97 -2.20 -22.90 10.36
N LYS A 98 -2.68 -23.79 11.23
CA LYS A 98 -3.21 -25.09 10.81
C LYS A 98 -4.56 -24.84 10.16
N THR A 99 -4.62 -24.79 8.83
CA THR A 99 -5.89 -24.74 8.12
C THR A 99 -6.50 -26.11 8.06
N LYS A 100 -7.75 -26.25 8.48
CA LYS A 100 -8.59 -27.33 8.00
C LYS A 100 -8.89 -27.04 6.53
N HIS A 101 -8.43 -27.93 5.65
CA HIS A 101 -8.83 -27.88 4.23
C HIS A 101 -10.31 -28.25 4.15
N ASN A 102 -11.18 -27.26 4.11
CA ASN A 102 -12.54 -27.51 3.68
C ASN A 102 -12.51 -27.63 2.16
N HIS A 103 -12.59 -28.85 1.67
CA HIS A 103 -12.79 -29.09 0.24
C HIS A 103 -14.17 -28.55 -0.14
N ILE A 104 -14.20 -27.39 -0.78
CA ILE A 104 -15.43 -26.88 -1.40
C ILE A 104 -15.62 -27.65 -2.70
N ASN A 105 -16.30 -28.78 -2.61
CA ASN A 105 -16.70 -29.57 -3.78
C ASN A 105 -17.92 -28.96 -4.50
N LYS A 106 -17.92 -27.65 -4.74
CA LYS A 106 -18.88 -27.06 -5.67
C LYS A 106 -18.25 -27.04 -7.06
N GLN A 107 -18.54 -28.05 -7.87
CA GLN A 107 -18.31 -27.98 -9.30
C GLN A 107 -19.20 -26.86 -9.85
N ILE A 108 -18.59 -25.74 -10.24
CA ILE A 108 -19.24 -24.74 -11.08
C ILE A 108 -19.36 -25.40 -12.45
N LYS A 109 -20.56 -25.86 -12.80
CA LYS A 109 -20.86 -26.32 -14.16
C LYS A 109 -21.42 -25.14 -14.92
N GLY A 110 -20.78 -24.76 -16.00
CA GLY A 110 -21.26 -23.71 -16.88
C GLY A 110 -20.15 -22.90 -17.53
N ILE A 111 -20.48 -22.27 -18.63
CA ILE A 111 -19.60 -21.36 -19.37
C ILE A 111 -20.11 -19.95 -19.15
N VAL A 112 -19.26 -19.08 -18.57
CA VAL A 112 -19.52 -17.65 -18.45
C VAL A 112 -18.52 -16.89 -19.33
N VAL A 113 -19.00 -16.05 -20.22
CA VAL A 113 -18.16 -15.31 -21.17
C VAL A 113 -18.09 -13.84 -20.79
N LYS A 114 -16.88 -13.29 -20.73
CA LYS A 114 -16.66 -11.86 -20.48
C LYS A 114 -16.69 -11.11 -21.83
N ILE A 115 -17.63 -10.18 -21.97
CA ILE A 115 -17.87 -9.38 -23.16
C ILE A 115 -17.89 -7.89 -22.79
N TYR A 116 -17.73 -7.02 -23.76
CA TYR A 116 -17.50 -5.60 -23.51
C TYR A 116 -18.50 -4.66 -24.19
N ASN A 117 -19.37 -5.17 -25.09
CA ASN A 117 -20.38 -4.38 -25.79
C ASN A 117 -21.54 -5.24 -26.29
N LEU A 118 -22.61 -4.59 -26.71
CA LEU A 118 -23.81 -5.23 -27.25
C LEU A 118 -23.59 -6.05 -28.53
N ALA A 119 -22.66 -5.65 -29.37
CA ALA A 119 -22.38 -6.40 -30.60
C ALA A 119 -21.82 -7.80 -30.28
N GLN A 120 -20.94 -7.90 -29.31
CA GLN A 120 -20.41 -9.18 -28.82
C GLN A 120 -21.52 -10.01 -28.14
N LEU A 121 -22.39 -9.38 -27.34
CA LEU A 121 -23.53 -10.07 -26.76
C LEU A 121 -24.43 -10.66 -27.83
N LYS A 122 -24.86 -9.85 -28.81
CA LYS A 122 -25.77 -10.29 -29.89
C LYS A 122 -25.19 -11.45 -30.69
N ALA A 123 -23.87 -11.45 -30.93
CA ALA A 123 -23.19 -12.55 -31.64
C ALA A 123 -23.18 -13.87 -30.87
N LEU A 124 -23.30 -13.81 -29.51
CA LEU A 124 -23.19 -14.98 -28.65
C LEU A 124 -24.52 -15.42 -28.02
N LEU A 125 -25.62 -14.75 -28.31
CA LEU A 125 -26.93 -15.07 -27.73
C LEU A 125 -27.43 -16.50 -28.04
N THR A 126 -27.05 -17.03 -29.23
CA THR A 126 -27.42 -18.38 -29.65
C THR A 126 -26.47 -19.48 -29.23
N GLU A 127 -25.30 -19.12 -28.70
CA GLU A 127 -24.27 -20.07 -28.28
C GLU A 127 -24.62 -20.72 -26.94
N GLU A 128 -24.03 -21.88 -26.64
CA GLU A 128 -24.20 -22.61 -25.37
C GLU A 128 -23.39 -21.93 -24.25
N VAL A 129 -23.85 -20.78 -23.79
CA VAL A 129 -23.27 -19.97 -22.71
C VAL A 129 -24.33 -19.78 -21.64
N ASP A 130 -23.97 -19.95 -20.35
CA ASP A 130 -24.90 -19.86 -19.23
C ASP A 130 -25.13 -18.43 -18.76
N ALA A 131 -24.07 -17.59 -18.79
CA ALA A 131 -24.14 -16.19 -18.39
C ALA A 131 -23.04 -15.36 -19.06
N TYR A 132 -23.20 -14.06 -19.00
CA TYR A 132 -22.22 -13.11 -19.53
C TYR A 132 -21.78 -12.13 -18.45
N TYR A 133 -20.47 -11.89 -18.32
CA TYR A 133 -19.94 -10.72 -17.65
C TYR A 133 -20.00 -9.53 -18.61
N PHE A 134 -20.68 -8.43 -18.20
CA PHE A 134 -20.89 -7.23 -19.02
C PHE A 134 -20.44 -5.97 -18.24
N PRO A 135 -19.81 -4.95 -18.89
CA PRO A 135 -19.35 -3.76 -18.20
C PRO A 135 -20.52 -2.91 -17.67
N ILE A 136 -20.26 -2.17 -16.60
CA ILE A 136 -21.19 -1.17 -16.08
C ILE A 136 -21.08 0.08 -16.96
N ASN A 137 -21.92 0.19 -17.96
CA ASN A 137 -22.00 1.31 -18.91
C ASN A 137 -23.45 1.57 -19.33
N GLU A 138 -23.64 2.49 -20.28
CA GLU A 138 -24.94 2.86 -20.84
C GLU A 138 -25.67 1.74 -21.57
N GLU A 139 -24.97 0.73 -22.06
CA GLU A 139 -25.55 -0.41 -22.80
C GLU A 139 -26.08 -1.52 -21.84
N LEU A 140 -25.82 -1.43 -20.55
CA LEU A 140 -26.10 -2.51 -19.57
C LEU A 140 -27.60 -2.86 -19.50
N ASP A 141 -28.50 -1.87 -19.54
CA ASP A 141 -29.96 -2.12 -19.47
C ASP A 141 -30.45 -2.89 -20.67
N GLU A 142 -29.96 -2.56 -21.87
CA GLU A 142 -30.29 -3.28 -23.11
C GLU A 142 -29.70 -4.70 -23.07
N ALA A 143 -28.46 -4.85 -22.57
CA ALA A 143 -27.81 -6.12 -22.43
C ALA A 143 -28.61 -7.08 -21.51
N ILE A 144 -29.07 -6.58 -20.36
CA ILE A 144 -29.91 -7.34 -19.43
C ILE A 144 -31.19 -7.79 -20.11
N SER A 145 -31.85 -6.89 -20.81
CA SER A 145 -33.12 -7.19 -21.47
C SER A 145 -32.96 -8.24 -22.57
N LEU A 146 -31.91 -8.12 -23.39
CA LEU A 146 -31.61 -9.07 -24.46
C LEU A 146 -31.27 -10.47 -23.91
N ALA A 147 -30.40 -10.55 -22.90
CA ALA A 147 -30.03 -11.82 -22.32
C ALA A 147 -31.22 -12.53 -21.65
N HIS A 148 -32.05 -11.78 -20.92
CA HIS A 148 -33.27 -12.31 -20.31
C HIS A 148 -34.27 -12.86 -21.35
N SER A 149 -34.36 -12.25 -22.53
CA SER A 149 -35.27 -12.73 -23.59
C SER A 149 -34.94 -14.15 -24.08
N VAL A 150 -33.69 -14.58 -23.89
CA VAL A 150 -33.20 -15.94 -24.23
C VAL A 150 -32.86 -16.78 -22.98
N ASN A 151 -33.37 -16.37 -21.81
CA ASN A 151 -33.19 -17.03 -20.53
C ASN A 151 -31.71 -17.17 -20.07
N LYS A 152 -30.91 -16.12 -20.35
CA LYS A 152 -29.51 -16.02 -19.94
C LYS A 152 -29.31 -14.87 -18.95
N GLU A 153 -28.28 -14.97 -18.10
CA GLU A 153 -27.99 -13.97 -17.08
C GLU A 153 -26.88 -13.00 -17.53
N ILE A 154 -27.08 -11.71 -17.22
CA ILE A 154 -26.00 -10.72 -17.24
C ILE A 154 -25.50 -10.51 -15.82
N ILE A 155 -24.21 -10.65 -15.64
CA ILE A 155 -23.48 -10.37 -14.42
C ILE A 155 -22.62 -9.14 -14.66
N PRO A 156 -22.99 -7.96 -14.19
CA PRO A 156 -22.16 -6.77 -14.35
C PRO A 156 -20.78 -6.96 -13.75
N PHE A 157 -19.74 -6.38 -14.36
CA PHE A 157 -18.42 -6.39 -13.78
C PHE A 157 -17.85 -4.99 -13.57
N THR A 158 -17.06 -4.85 -12.50
CA THR A 158 -16.28 -3.65 -12.22
C THR A 158 -14.86 -3.79 -12.78
N SER A 159 -14.20 -2.67 -13.05
CA SER A 159 -12.76 -2.66 -13.34
C SER A 159 -11.94 -2.94 -12.07
N PHE A 160 -10.63 -3.12 -12.19
CA PHE A 160 -9.70 -3.10 -11.05
C PHE A 160 -9.36 -1.68 -10.57
N LEU A 161 -9.59 -0.67 -11.42
CA LEU A 161 -9.53 0.75 -11.09
C LEU A 161 -10.92 1.35 -11.33
N ASN A 162 -11.61 1.68 -10.25
CA ASN A 162 -12.97 2.15 -10.32
C ASN A 162 -13.06 3.62 -9.92
N ASN A 163 -13.96 4.35 -10.61
CA ASN A 163 -14.45 5.62 -10.12
C ASN A 163 -15.62 5.35 -9.16
N GLN A 164 -15.48 5.75 -7.91
CA GLN A 164 -16.49 5.52 -6.86
C GLN A 164 -17.84 6.12 -7.22
N ASP A 165 -17.89 7.29 -7.85
CA ASP A 165 -19.15 7.96 -8.22
C ASP A 165 -19.93 7.12 -9.25
N ILE A 166 -19.23 6.49 -10.21
CA ILE A 166 -19.86 5.60 -11.18
C ILE A 166 -20.45 4.37 -10.49
N LEU A 167 -19.74 3.77 -9.54
CA LEU A 167 -20.23 2.60 -8.80
C LEU A 167 -21.43 2.94 -7.94
N ILE A 168 -21.42 4.08 -7.26
CA ILE A 168 -22.55 4.56 -6.45
C ILE A 168 -23.75 4.89 -7.34
N LYS A 169 -23.52 5.55 -8.47
CA LYS A 169 -24.59 5.82 -9.45
C LYS A 169 -25.23 4.54 -9.95
N PHE A 170 -24.42 3.53 -10.28
CA PHE A 170 -24.93 2.22 -10.69
C PHE A 170 -25.72 1.54 -9.57
N LYS A 171 -25.22 1.54 -8.33
CA LYS A 171 -25.93 0.97 -7.17
C LYS A 171 -27.34 1.56 -6.97
N ASN A 172 -27.50 2.83 -7.30
CA ASN A 172 -28.78 3.53 -7.19
C ASN A 172 -29.64 3.44 -8.48
N SER A 173 -29.22 2.68 -9.48
CA SER A 173 -29.94 2.55 -10.75
C SER A 173 -31.01 1.46 -10.73
N VAL A 174 -31.94 1.53 -11.67
CA VAL A 174 -32.95 0.49 -11.89
C VAL A 174 -32.31 -0.84 -12.29
N SER A 175 -31.25 -0.80 -13.09
CA SER A 175 -30.50 -1.98 -13.54
C SER A 175 -29.94 -2.79 -12.37
N TYR A 176 -29.50 -2.10 -11.30
CA TYR A 176 -28.98 -2.75 -10.11
C TYR A 176 -30.01 -3.67 -9.44
N ASN A 177 -31.28 -3.30 -9.48
CA ASN A 177 -32.37 -4.12 -8.92
C ASN A 177 -32.68 -5.37 -9.77
N LYS A 178 -32.27 -5.38 -11.04
CA LYS A 178 -32.51 -6.49 -11.97
C LYS A 178 -31.44 -7.59 -11.94
N ILE A 179 -30.34 -7.37 -11.22
CA ILE A 179 -29.21 -8.31 -11.13
C ILE A 179 -29.19 -9.05 -9.81
N ASN A 180 -28.70 -10.29 -9.82
CA ASN A 180 -28.53 -11.10 -8.61
C ASN A 180 -27.09 -11.11 -8.12
N SER A 181 -26.13 -11.01 -9.04
CA SER A 181 -24.70 -11.12 -8.79
C SER A 181 -23.91 -10.07 -9.54
N ILE A 182 -22.71 -9.80 -9.05
CA ILE A 182 -21.77 -8.85 -9.63
C ILE A 182 -20.34 -9.36 -9.52
N LEU A 183 -19.54 -9.23 -10.60
CA LEU A 183 -18.12 -9.53 -10.59
C LEU A 183 -17.35 -8.28 -10.15
N VAL A 184 -16.69 -8.35 -9.01
CA VAL A 184 -15.98 -7.22 -8.41
C VAL A 184 -14.46 -7.33 -8.61
N GLY A 185 -13.81 -6.24 -9.00
CA GLY A 185 -12.39 -6.17 -9.32
C GLY A 185 -11.50 -5.62 -8.21
N ASP A 186 -12.08 -5.03 -7.15
CA ASP A 186 -11.33 -4.48 -6.02
C ASP A 186 -12.14 -4.46 -4.71
N TYR A 187 -11.46 -4.19 -3.59
CA TYR A 187 -12.07 -4.15 -2.26
C TYR A 187 -13.09 -3.02 -2.10
N GLY A 188 -12.91 -1.89 -2.78
CA GLY A 188 -13.86 -0.77 -2.74
C GLY A 188 -15.20 -1.19 -3.35
N ALA A 189 -15.17 -1.81 -4.54
CA ALA A 189 -16.34 -2.36 -5.19
C ALA A 189 -17.02 -3.45 -4.34
N LEU A 190 -16.22 -4.36 -3.73
CA LEU A 190 -16.74 -5.37 -2.83
C LEU A 190 -17.54 -4.76 -1.66
N GLN A 191 -17.04 -3.70 -1.04
CA GLN A 191 -17.75 -3.01 0.04
C GLN A 191 -19.02 -2.28 -0.42
N ILE A 192 -18.98 -1.69 -1.61
CA ILE A 192 -20.15 -0.99 -2.17
C ILE A 192 -21.29 -1.97 -2.47
N PHE A 193 -20.98 -3.15 -3.01
CA PHE A 193 -21.96 -4.12 -3.51
C PHE A 193 -22.20 -5.33 -2.59
N LYS A 194 -21.81 -5.26 -1.32
CA LYS A 194 -21.95 -6.35 -0.34
C LYS A 194 -23.38 -6.87 -0.12
N ASP A 195 -24.37 -6.14 -0.56
CA ASP A 195 -25.81 -6.52 -0.55
C ASP A 195 -26.19 -7.45 -1.71
N LYS A 196 -25.27 -7.70 -2.65
CA LYS A 196 -25.44 -8.65 -3.76
C LYS A 196 -24.45 -9.82 -3.60
N LYS A 197 -24.68 -10.89 -4.36
CA LYS A 197 -23.72 -11.98 -4.48
C LYS A 197 -22.49 -11.49 -5.23
N CYS A 198 -21.41 -11.18 -4.51
CA CYS A 198 -20.15 -10.78 -5.11
C CYS A 198 -19.35 -11.99 -5.61
N ILE A 199 -18.90 -11.92 -6.85
CA ILE A 199 -17.93 -12.86 -7.44
C ILE A 199 -16.60 -12.10 -7.50
N LEU A 200 -15.53 -12.70 -6.97
CA LEU A 200 -14.22 -12.04 -6.93
C LEU A 200 -13.48 -12.29 -8.25
N ASP A 201 -13.08 -11.21 -8.95
CA ASP A 201 -12.29 -11.33 -10.18
C ASP A 201 -10.84 -11.76 -9.88
N SER A 202 -10.11 -12.19 -10.88
CA SER A 202 -8.70 -12.60 -10.83
C SER A 202 -7.78 -11.54 -10.19
N THR A 203 -8.16 -10.29 -10.24
CA THR A 203 -7.46 -9.14 -9.63
C THR A 203 -7.32 -9.23 -8.10
N PHE A 204 -8.14 -10.05 -7.43
CA PHE A 204 -7.99 -10.34 -6.00
C PHE A 204 -6.83 -11.29 -5.68
N ASN A 205 -6.20 -11.90 -6.69
CA ASN A 205 -5.04 -12.78 -6.53
C ASN A 205 -5.27 -13.95 -5.54
N LEU A 206 -6.43 -14.58 -5.62
CA LEU A 206 -6.81 -15.70 -4.75
C LEU A 206 -6.18 -17.01 -5.22
N TYR A 207 -4.89 -17.21 -4.92
CA TYR A 207 -4.14 -18.40 -5.38
C TYR A 207 -4.08 -19.57 -4.40
N ASN A 208 -4.66 -19.43 -3.22
CA ASN A 208 -4.59 -20.47 -2.20
C ASN A 208 -5.82 -20.47 -1.28
N SER A 209 -6.00 -21.57 -0.56
CA SER A 209 -7.12 -21.77 0.36
C SER A 209 -7.15 -20.80 1.54
N TYR A 210 -6.00 -20.24 1.93
CA TYR A 210 -5.95 -19.24 3.02
C TYR A 210 -6.60 -17.92 2.60
N ALA A 211 -6.26 -17.45 1.41
CA ALA A 211 -6.87 -16.25 0.86
C ALA A 211 -8.36 -16.44 0.63
N LEU A 212 -8.77 -17.61 0.12
CA LEU A 212 -10.18 -17.94 -0.08
C LEU A 212 -10.95 -17.99 1.25
N ASN A 213 -10.38 -18.62 2.29
CA ASN A 213 -11.01 -18.68 3.61
C ASN A 213 -11.13 -17.30 4.27
N TYR A 214 -10.19 -16.39 4.00
CA TYR A 214 -10.28 -15.02 4.49
C TYR A 214 -11.56 -14.35 3.99
N PHE A 215 -11.82 -14.43 2.68
CA PHE A 215 -13.02 -13.83 2.10
C PHE A 215 -14.31 -14.54 2.52
N ASN A 216 -14.31 -15.87 2.61
CA ASN A 216 -15.48 -16.63 3.07
C ASN A 216 -15.88 -16.30 4.52
N ASN A 217 -14.94 -15.88 5.37
CA ASN A 217 -15.20 -15.53 6.77
C ASN A 217 -15.52 -14.06 6.98
N HIS A 218 -15.40 -13.22 5.96
CA HIS A 218 -15.55 -11.76 6.03
C HIS A 218 -16.62 -11.24 5.08
N ASP A 219 -17.66 -12.06 4.82
CA ASP A 219 -18.86 -11.72 4.03
C ASP A 219 -18.56 -11.27 2.58
N ALA A 220 -17.71 -11.98 1.88
CA ALA A 220 -17.57 -11.88 0.45
C ALA A 220 -18.35 -12.99 -0.26
#